data_55d2b332a84ca635398e9b53f9ff6157
#
_entry.id   55d2b332a84ca635398e9b53f9ff6157
#
_cell.length_a   1.000
_cell.length_b   1.000
_cell.length_c   1.000
_cell.angle_alpha   90.00
_cell.angle_beta   90.00
_cell.angle_gamma   90.00
#
_symmetry.space_group_name_H-M   'P 1'
#
loop_
_entity.id
_entity.type
_entity.pdbx_description
1 polymer ?
#
loop_
_entity_poly.entity_id
_entity_poly.type
_entity_poly.pdbx_seq_one_letter_code
_entity_poly.pdbx_strand_id
1 'polypeptide(L)'
;WRDAVIDVVRTAPGPRLDLGASGFGRHDIGGVLQRRALIETLTVALAALPVLERIERLRAMARRSTPTRLEADQVLALHRAGFAIGAHPVNDTPMATLSNFDARQDLVRGRARLEDIVQAPVSLFADASDAAGSGIDQRHANMLRSAGFAAAVTTLAGAAGPATDRFALPRYMPSACSAPRFLWQLGRNLLAPVRAHPTSVLQWPT
;
A
#
# COMPACT_ATOMS: atom_id res chain seq x y z
N TRP A 1 -6.43 -2.77 4.76
CA TRP A 1 -6.71 -3.95 5.56
C TRP A 1 -5.72 -4.11 6.74
N ARG A 2 -4.48 -3.70 6.57
CA ARG A 2 -3.46 -3.75 7.63
C ARG A 2 -3.85 -2.90 8.82
N ASP A 3 -4.37 -1.70 8.57
CA ASP A 3 -4.84 -0.80 9.62
C ASP A 3 -5.96 -1.44 10.43
N ALA A 4 -6.86 -2.20 9.79
CA ALA A 4 -7.91 -2.94 10.50
C ALA A 4 -7.33 -4.00 11.45
N VAL A 5 -6.25 -4.69 11.08
CA VAL A 5 -5.54 -5.62 11.97
C VAL A 5 -4.92 -4.88 13.14
N ILE A 6 -4.24 -3.77 12.86
CA ILE A 6 -3.61 -2.92 13.87
C ILE A 6 -4.65 -2.43 14.87
N ASP A 7 -5.78 -1.91 14.41
CA ASP A 7 -6.84 -1.38 15.25
C ASP A 7 -7.45 -2.47 16.13
N VAL A 8 -7.79 -3.64 15.58
CA VAL A 8 -8.33 -4.76 16.34
C VAL A 8 -7.41 -5.16 17.49
N VAL A 9 -6.11 -5.29 17.24
CA VAL A 9 -5.14 -5.71 18.26
C VAL A 9 -4.84 -4.60 19.24
N ARG A 10 -4.74 -3.33 18.79
CA ARG A 10 -4.41 -2.20 19.67
C ARG A 10 -5.55 -1.80 20.58
N THR A 11 -6.79 -1.85 20.07
CA THR A 11 -7.99 -1.43 20.84
C THR A 11 -8.61 -2.55 21.65
N ALA A 12 -8.17 -3.81 21.46
CA ALA A 12 -8.67 -4.95 22.22
C ALA A 12 -8.49 -4.74 23.74
N PRO A 13 -9.56 -4.85 24.53
CA PRO A 13 -9.49 -4.69 25.97
C PRO A 13 -8.83 -5.92 26.63
N GLY A 14 -8.09 -5.65 27.71
CA GLY A 14 -7.49 -6.70 28.55
C GLY A 14 -6.28 -7.41 27.95
N PRO A 15 -5.80 -8.46 28.63
CA PRO A 15 -4.56 -9.15 28.27
C PRO A 15 -4.74 -10.27 27.24
N ARG A 16 -5.97 -10.59 26.81
CA ARG A 16 -6.29 -11.68 25.87
C ARG A 16 -7.20 -11.22 24.76
N LEU A 17 -6.93 -11.69 23.55
CA LEU A 17 -7.75 -11.45 22.35
C LEU A 17 -8.16 -12.78 21.74
N ASP A 18 -9.46 -12.99 21.58
CA ASP A 18 -10.02 -14.16 20.93
C ASP A 18 -10.38 -13.82 19.47
N LEU A 19 -9.65 -14.44 18.55
CA LEU A 19 -9.83 -14.35 17.10
C LEU A 19 -10.34 -15.67 16.50
N GLY A 20 -10.91 -16.56 17.31
CA GLY A 20 -11.40 -17.88 16.89
C GLY A 20 -12.40 -17.79 15.73
N ALA A 21 -13.30 -16.80 15.73
CA ALA A 21 -14.27 -16.58 14.66
C ALA A 21 -13.63 -16.26 13.29
N SER A 22 -12.40 -15.75 13.29
CA SER A 22 -11.62 -15.47 12.09
C SER A 22 -10.60 -16.56 11.77
N GLY A 23 -10.56 -17.65 12.53
CA GLY A 23 -9.67 -18.78 12.35
C GLY A 23 -8.26 -18.57 12.90
N PHE A 24 -8.00 -17.50 13.65
CA PHE A 24 -6.67 -17.20 14.21
C PHE A 24 -6.53 -17.58 15.70
N GLY A 25 -7.58 -18.09 16.35
CA GLY A 25 -7.48 -18.59 17.70
C GLY A 25 -7.40 -17.51 18.79
N ARG A 26 -6.79 -17.86 19.93
CA ARG A 26 -6.66 -16.97 21.10
C ARG A 26 -5.20 -16.57 21.32
N HIS A 27 -5.01 -15.30 21.68
CA HIS A 27 -3.68 -14.71 21.84
C HIS A 27 -3.57 -13.90 23.13
N ASP A 28 -2.41 -13.99 23.79
CA ASP A 28 -2.07 -13.10 24.89
C ASP A 28 -1.54 -11.78 24.32
N ILE A 29 -2.13 -10.67 24.76
CA ILE A 29 -1.83 -9.30 24.30
C ILE A 29 -1.63 -8.34 25.48
N GLY A 30 -1.22 -8.86 26.61
CA GLY A 30 -1.08 -8.08 27.86
C GLY A 30 -0.01 -6.99 27.82
N GLY A 31 0.97 -7.07 26.90
CA GLY A 31 2.03 -6.09 26.74
C GLY A 31 2.18 -5.58 25.32
N VAL A 32 2.90 -4.46 25.16
CA VAL A 32 3.16 -3.83 23.84
C VAL A 32 3.89 -4.76 22.88
N LEU A 33 4.86 -5.54 23.39
CA LEU A 33 5.61 -6.47 22.56
C LEU A 33 4.75 -7.62 22.02
N GLN A 34 3.85 -8.18 22.85
CA GLN A 34 2.92 -9.23 22.43
C GLN A 34 1.92 -8.70 21.39
N ARG A 35 1.38 -7.49 21.57
CA ARG A 35 0.51 -6.84 20.58
C ARG A 35 1.23 -6.64 19.26
N ARG A 36 2.47 -6.16 19.29
CA ARG A 36 3.29 -5.94 18.09
C ARG A 36 3.58 -7.27 17.37
N ALA A 37 4.02 -8.27 18.07
CA ALA A 37 4.29 -9.61 17.51
C ALA A 37 3.02 -10.22 16.88
N LEU A 38 1.86 -10.07 17.53
CA LEU A 38 0.59 -10.53 16.97
C LEU A 38 0.20 -9.79 15.70
N ILE A 39 0.37 -8.45 15.64
CA ILE A 39 0.11 -7.67 14.43
C ILE A 39 0.97 -8.17 13.26
N GLU A 40 2.26 -8.39 13.50
CA GLU A 40 3.19 -8.91 12.49
C GLU A 40 2.76 -10.31 12.01
N THR A 41 2.45 -11.22 12.92
CA THR A 41 1.99 -12.58 12.60
C THR A 41 0.70 -12.57 11.78
N LEU A 42 -0.31 -11.81 12.21
CA LEU A 42 -1.59 -11.70 11.50
C LEU A 42 -1.43 -11.06 10.13
N THR A 43 -0.57 -10.04 10.01
CA THR A 43 -0.32 -9.37 8.74
C THR A 43 0.29 -10.33 7.72
N VAL A 44 1.28 -11.14 8.13
CA VAL A 44 1.90 -12.14 7.26
C VAL A 44 0.89 -13.23 6.88
N ALA A 45 0.15 -13.77 7.84
CA ALA A 45 -0.83 -14.82 7.60
C ALA A 45 -1.96 -14.36 6.65
N LEU A 46 -2.49 -13.15 6.86
CA LEU A 46 -3.54 -12.58 6.01
C LEU A 46 -3.03 -12.21 4.61
N ALA A 47 -1.78 -11.76 4.48
CA ALA A 47 -1.19 -11.45 3.18
C ALA A 47 -1.07 -12.69 2.28
N ALA A 48 -0.87 -13.87 2.86
CA ALA A 48 -0.77 -15.14 2.14
C ALA A 48 -2.13 -15.67 1.63
N LEU A 49 -3.26 -15.14 2.13
CA LEU A 49 -4.59 -15.61 1.75
C LEU A 49 -5.07 -14.98 0.43
N PRO A 50 -5.91 -15.71 -0.33
CA PRO A 50 -6.67 -15.13 -1.43
C PRO A 50 -7.50 -13.93 -0.97
N VAL A 51 -7.68 -12.94 -1.86
CA VAL A 51 -8.32 -11.64 -1.52
C VAL A 51 -9.69 -11.82 -0.85
N LEU A 52 -10.54 -12.68 -1.39
CA LEU A 52 -11.88 -12.91 -0.84
C LEU A 52 -11.83 -13.51 0.57
N GLU A 53 -10.99 -14.52 0.78
CA GLU A 53 -10.84 -15.15 2.09
C GLU A 53 -10.24 -14.16 3.10
N ARG A 54 -9.26 -13.36 2.70
CA ARG A 54 -8.71 -12.29 3.54
C ARG A 54 -9.80 -11.31 3.99
N ILE A 55 -10.67 -10.87 3.06
CA ILE A 55 -11.77 -9.96 3.37
C ILE A 55 -12.75 -10.58 4.37
N GLU A 56 -13.11 -11.86 4.21
CA GLU A 56 -14.01 -12.56 5.13
C GLU A 56 -13.42 -12.67 6.54
N ARG A 57 -12.15 -13.06 6.65
CA ARG A 57 -11.45 -13.14 7.93
C ARG A 57 -11.33 -11.77 8.61
N LEU A 58 -11.02 -10.74 7.85
CA LEU A 58 -10.99 -9.37 8.38
C LEU A 58 -12.35 -8.90 8.87
N ARG A 59 -13.42 -9.20 8.14
CA ARG A 59 -14.79 -8.89 8.60
C ARG A 59 -15.13 -9.60 9.90
N ALA A 60 -14.72 -10.86 10.04
CA ALA A 60 -14.92 -11.62 11.28
C ALA A 60 -14.13 -11.03 12.46
N MET A 61 -12.90 -10.53 12.20
CA MET A 61 -12.08 -9.84 13.21
C MET A 61 -12.66 -8.47 13.59
N ALA A 62 -13.07 -7.68 12.60
CA ALA A 62 -13.47 -6.29 12.75
C ALA A 62 -14.86 -6.08 13.36
N ARG A 63 -15.61 -7.14 13.68
CA ARG A 63 -16.95 -7.02 14.32
C ARG A 63 -16.95 -6.23 15.64
N ARG A 64 -15.78 -5.95 16.21
CA ARG A 64 -15.59 -5.22 17.47
C ARG A 64 -14.76 -3.93 17.34
N SER A 65 -14.34 -3.58 16.14
CA SER A 65 -13.52 -2.40 15.87
C SER A 65 -14.14 -1.61 14.73
N THR A 66 -14.29 -0.32 14.90
CA THR A 66 -14.60 0.60 13.79
C THR A 66 -13.28 0.91 13.10
N PRO A 67 -13.05 0.45 11.85
CA PRO A 67 -11.80 0.76 11.17
C PRO A 67 -11.70 2.28 10.99
N THR A 68 -10.58 2.85 11.41
CA THR A 68 -10.24 4.26 11.18
C THR A 68 -9.91 4.42 9.70
N ARG A 69 -10.92 4.61 8.87
CA ARG A 69 -10.78 4.91 7.44
C ARG A 69 -11.20 6.34 7.21
N LEU A 70 -10.56 6.97 6.22
CA LEU A 70 -11.03 8.26 5.74
C LEU A 70 -12.40 8.08 5.06
N GLU A 71 -13.35 8.87 5.48
CA GLU A 71 -14.65 8.99 4.82
C GLU A 71 -14.54 9.89 3.58
N ALA A 72 -15.51 9.82 2.68
CA ALA A 72 -15.46 10.57 1.41
C ALA A 72 -15.36 12.09 1.61
N ASP A 73 -16.06 12.64 2.60
CA ASP A 73 -16.00 14.05 2.96
C ASP A 73 -14.63 14.49 3.49
N GLN A 74 -13.93 13.60 4.22
CA GLN A 74 -12.57 13.84 4.68
C GLN A 74 -11.56 13.84 3.51
N VAL A 75 -11.70 12.92 2.55
CA VAL A 75 -10.87 12.90 1.34
C VAL A 75 -11.10 14.19 0.53
N LEU A 76 -12.36 14.61 0.37
CA LEU A 76 -12.69 15.86 -0.30
C LEU A 76 -12.13 17.08 0.43
N ALA A 77 -12.16 17.09 1.77
CA ALA A 77 -11.59 18.15 2.57
C ALA A 77 -10.06 18.26 2.39
N LEU A 78 -9.36 17.13 2.36
CA LEU A 78 -7.92 17.09 2.04
C LEU A 78 -7.63 17.66 0.65
N HIS A 79 -8.40 17.24 -0.35
CA HIS A 79 -8.25 17.75 -1.71
C HIS A 79 -8.46 19.27 -1.78
N ARG A 80 -9.51 19.80 -1.14
CA ARG A 80 -9.78 21.24 -1.05
C ARG A 80 -8.73 22.04 -0.29
N ALA A 81 -8.04 21.38 0.65
CA ALA A 81 -6.90 21.97 1.36
C ALA A 81 -5.59 21.93 0.55
N GLY A 82 -5.63 21.49 -0.73
CA GLY A 82 -4.47 21.48 -1.63
C GLY A 82 -3.62 20.21 -1.56
N PHE A 83 -4.07 19.16 -0.87
CA PHE A 83 -3.37 17.87 -0.90
C PHE A 83 -3.63 17.14 -2.22
N ALA A 84 -2.58 16.60 -2.83
CA ALA A 84 -2.72 15.73 -3.99
C ALA A 84 -3.30 14.39 -3.57
N ILE A 85 -4.38 13.97 -4.25
CA ILE A 85 -5.00 12.66 -4.04
C ILE A 85 -4.54 11.72 -5.16
N GLY A 86 -4.01 10.56 -4.78
CA GLY A 86 -3.58 9.51 -5.69
C GLY A 86 -4.33 8.21 -5.44
N ALA A 87 -4.46 7.38 -6.49
CA ALA A 87 -5.07 6.07 -6.40
C ALA A 87 -4.07 5.04 -5.83
N HIS A 88 -4.62 3.99 -5.25
CA HIS A 88 -3.92 2.82 -4.73
C HIS A 88 -4.76 1.58 -5.09
N PRO A 89 -4.20 0.37 -5.20
CA PRO A 89 -5.00 -0.83 -5.41
C PRO A 89 -6.12 -0.96 -4.38
N VAL A 90 -7.36 -1.14 -4.85
CA VAL A 90 -8.58 -1.07 -4.00
C VAL A 90 -8.54 -2.04 -2.82
N ASN A 91 -7.94 -3.21 -3.03
CA ASN A 91 -7.84 -4.26 -2.01
C ASN A 91 -6.45 -4.38 -1.40
N ASP A 92 -5.58 -3.38 -1.56
CA ASP A 92 -4.18 -3.43 -1.11
C ASP A 92 -3.47 -4.70 -1.61
N THR A 93 -3.75 -5.06 -2.86
CA THR A 93 -3.20 -6.25 -3.51
C THR A 93 -2.15 -5.82 -4.53
N PRO A 94 -0.92 -6.39 -4.46
CA PRO A 94 0.12 -6.06 -5.42
C PRO A 94 -0.35 -6.34 -6.85
N MET A 95 -0.19 -5.37 -7.76
CA MET A 95 -0.62 -5.52 -9.16
C MET A 95 0.02 -6.72 -9.84
N ALA A 96 1.24 -7.08 -9.47
CA ALA A 96 1.97 -8.23 -10.00
C ALA A 96 1.28 -9.57 -9.73
N THR A 97 0.40 -9.66 -8.73
CA THR A 97 -0.34 -10.88 -8.38
C THR A 97 -1.70 -10.98 -9.05
N LEU A 98 -2.13 -9.93 -9.75
CA LEU A 98 -3.41 -9.87 -10.43
C LEU A 98 -3.30 -10.31 -11.90
N SER A 99 -4.38 -10.87 -12.43
CA SER A 99 -4.53 -11.04 -13.88
C SER A 99 -4.56 -9.67 -14.58
N ASN A 100 -4.30 -9.63 -15.90
CA ASN A 100 -4.40 -8.39 -16.67
C ASN A 100 -5.79 -7.75 -16.60
N PHE A 101 -6.81 -8.57 -16.57
CA PHE A 101 -8.20 -8.12 -16.48
C PHE A 101 -8.48 -7.51 -15.10
N ASP A 102 -8.12 -8.22 -14.03
CA ASP A 102 -8.38 -7.78 -12.66
C ASP A 102 -7.58 -6.52 -12.31
N ALA A 103 -6.30 -6.45 -12.71
CA ALA A 103 -5.47 -5.27 -12.53
C ALA A 103 -6.07 -4.03 -13.21
N ARG A 104 -6.53 -4.18 -14.46
CA ARG A 104 -7.18 -3.08 -15.19
C ARG A 104 -8.48 -2.66 -14.54
N GLN A 105 -9.30 -3.60 -14.10
CA GLN A 105 -10.57 -3.32 -13.41
C GLN A 105 -10.32 -2.58 -12.09
N ASP A 106 -9.31 -3.00 -11.32
CA ASP A 106 -8.94 -2.39 -10.04
C ASP A 106 -8.50 -0.92 -10.25
N LEU A 107 -7.63 -0.67 -11.24
CA LEU A 107 -7.18 0.67 -11.61
C LEU A 107 -8.32 1.60 -11.99
N VAL A 108 -9.20 1.14 -12.91
CA VAL A 108 -10.31 1.97 -13.43
C VAL A 108 -11.32 2.26 -12.31
N ARG A 109 -11.70 1.26 -11.52
CA ARG A 109 -12.66 1.43 -10.42
C ARG A 109 -12.11 2.31 -9.31
N GLY A 110 -10.86 2.08 -8.90
CA GLY A 110 -10.21 2.88 -7.86
C GLY A 110 -10.10 4.35 -8.25
N ARG A 111 -9.68 4.61 -9.49
CA ARG A 111 -9.60 5.97 -10.05
C ARG A 111 -10.98 6.64 -10.10
N ALA A 112 -11.95 6.01 -10.74
CA ALA A 112 -13.30 6.56 -10.90
C ALA A 112 -13.93 6.89 -9.53
N ARG A 113 -13.77 6.00 -8.53
CA ARG A 113 -14.28 6.24 -7.18
C ARG A 113 -13.68 7.47 -6.53
N LEU A 114 -12.38 7.71 -6.70
CA LEU A 114 -11.72 8.90 -6.15
C LEU A 114 -12.13 10.16 -6.93
N GLU A 115 -12.21 10.10 -8.24
CA GLU A 115 -12.67 11.21 -9.09
C GLU A 115 -14.12 11.61 -8.75
N ASP A 116 -14.99 10.64 -8.46
CA ASP A 116 -16.35 10.90 -7.96
C ASP A 116 -16.36 11.64 -6.62
N ILE A 117 -15.41 11.35 -5.74
CA ILE A 117 -15.29 12.00 -4.41
C ILE A 117 -14.72 13.41 -4.55
N VAL A 118 -13.59 13.55 -5.24
CA VAL A 118 -12.87 14.83 -5.30
C VAL A 118 -13.39 15.77 -6.39
N GLN A 119 -14.22 15.28 -7.30
CA GLN A 119 -14.77 16.01 -8.48
C GLN A 119 -13.66 16.64 -9.33
N ALA A 120 -12.52 15.94 -9.44
CA ALA A 120 -11.36 16.37 -10.22
C ALA A 120 -10.57 15.14 -10.71
N PRO A 121 -9.76 15.26 -11.77
CA PRO A 121 -8.95 14.15 -12.28
C PRO A 121 -7.95 13.62 -11.24
N VAL A 122 -7.90 12.30 -11.07
CA VAL A 122 -6.91 11.61 -10.25
C VAL A 122 -5.84 11.01 -11.16
N SER A 123 -4.66 11.64 -11.16
CA SER A 123 -3.59 11.33 -12.10
C SER A 123 -2.37 10.61 -11.48
N LEU A 124 -2.37 10.41 -10.17
CA LEU A 124 -1.28 9.76 -9.46
C LEU A 124 -1.68 8.37 -8.97
N PHE A 125 -0.73 7.45 -8.98
CA PHE A 125 -0.92 6.08 -8.49
C PHE A 125 0.23 5.67 -7.56
N ALA A 126 -0.06 4.87 -6.54
CA ALA A 126 0.94 4.23 -5.69
C ALA A 126 0.69 2.71 -5.63
N ASP A 127 1.74 1.92 -5.86
CA ASP A 127 1.64 0.46 -5.76
C ASP A 127 1.61 -0.02 -4.31
N ALA A 128 0.89 -1.11 -4.07
CA ALA A 128 0.72 -1.76 -2.76
C ALA A 128 1.80 -2.79 -2.42
N SER A 129 2.75 -3.03 -3.33
CA SER A 129 3.74 -4.09 -3.14
C SER A 129 4.74 -3.77 -2.04
N ASP A 130 4.85 -4.65 -1.04
CA ASP A 130 5.92 -4.59 -0.02
C ASP A 130 7.02 -5.62 -0.27
N ALA A 131 6.83 -6.56 -1.21
CA ALA A 131 7.80 -7.58 -1.53
C ALA A 131 8.81 -7.09 -2.58
N ALA A 132 10.09 -7.27 -2.32
CA ALA A 132 11.13 -7.00 -3.29
C ALA A 132 10.87 -7.81 -4.58
N GLY A 133 10.75 -7.13 -5.73
CA GLY A 133 10.52 -7.76 -7.03
C GLY A 133 9.05 -7.86 -7.48
N SER A 134 8.08 -7.47 -6.66
CA SER A 134 6.65 -7.49 -7.01
C SER A 134 6.10 -6.12 -7.45
N GLY A 135 6.98 -5.19 -7.79
CA GLY A 135 6.60 -3.84 -8.19
C GLY A 135 5.98 -3.72 -9.58
N ILE A 136 5.72 -2.49 -9.98
CA ILE A 136 5.23 -2.15 -11.31
C ILE A 136 6.26 -2.55 -12.37
N ASP A 137 5.91 -3.50 -13.24
CA ASP A 137 6.67 -3.84 -14.44
C ASP A 137 6.19 -3.03 -15.66
N GLN A 138 6.79 -3.25 -16.84
CA GLN A 138 6.42 -2.55 -18.07
C GLN A 138 4.96 -2.77 -18.45
N ARG A 139 4.41 -3.96 -18.19
CA ARG A 139 2.99 -4.29 -18.43
C ARG A 139 2.08 -3.39 -17.59
N HIS A 140 2.39 -3.26 -16.30
CA HIS A 140 1.63 -2.42 -15.37
C HIS A 140 1.79 -0.93 -15.71
N ALA A 141 2.99 -0.49 -16.07
CA ALA A 141 3.24 0.89 -16.53
C ALA A 141 2.38 1.23 -17.76
N ASN A 142 2.24 0.31 -18.71
CA ASN A 142 1.38 0.49 -19.88
C ASN A 142 -0.11 0.53 -19.51
N MET A 143 -0.54 -0.30 -18.56
CA MET A 143 -1.92 -0.26 -18.04
C MET A 143 -2.23 1.08 -17.37
N LEU A 144 -1.32 1.58 -16.53
CA LEU A 144 -1.46 2.88 -15.86
C LEU A 144 -1.54 4.04 -16.86
N ARG A 145 -0.69 4.05 -17.89
CA ARG A 145 -0.77 5.03 -18.98
C ARG A 145 -2.12 4.98 -19.71
N SER A 146 -2.56 3.76 -20.06
CA SER A 146 -3.85 3.55 -20.74
C SER A 146 -5.04 3.91 -19.86
N ALA A 147 -4.93 3.77 -18.54
CA ALA A 147 -5.93 4.20 -17.57
C ALA A 147 -5.89 5.71 -17.29
N GLY A 148 -4.98 6.48 -17.92
CA GLY A 148 -4.88 7.93 -17.83
C GLY A 148 -4.17 8.46 -16.58
N PHE A 149 -3.36 7.65 -15.92
CA PHE A 149 -2.46 8.14 -14.88
C PHE A 149 -1.25 8.87 -15.49
N ALA A 150 -0.74 9.88 -14.81
CA ALA A 150 0.42 10.66 -15.23
C ALA A 150 1.72 10.15 -14.61
N ALA A 151 1.67 9.58 -13.41
CA ALA A 151 2.82 9.04 -12.72
C ALA A 151 2.42 7.94 -11.73
N ALA A 152 3.40 7.06 -11.41
CA ALA A 152 3.23 6.02 -10.40
C ALA A 152 4.45 5.90 -9.51
N VAL A 153 4.19 5.73 -8.20
CA VAL A 153 5.20 5.52 -7.17
C VAL A 153 5.25 4.03 -6.84
N THR A 154 6.44 3.47 -6.82
CA THR A 154 6.69 2.08 -6.43
C THR A 154 7.15 1.98 -4.98
N THR A 155 7.32 0.77 -4.49
CA THR A 155 7.92 0.50 -3.18
C THR A 155 9.46 0.34 -3.24
N LEU A 156 10.07 0.46 -4.42
CA LEU A 156 11.51 0.41 -4.56
C LEU A 156 12.15 1.60 -3.86
N ALA A 157 13.11 1.31 -2.98
CA ALA A 157 13.82 2.35 -2.27
C ALA A 157 14.81 3.07 -3.20
N GLY A 158 14.85 4.40 -3.12
CA GLY A 158 15.79 5.19 -3.89
C GLY A 158 15.36 6.64 -4.04
N ALA A 159 16.12 7.40 -4.81
CA ALA A 159 15.80 8.75 -5.25
C ALA A 159 15.50 8.73 -6.77
N ALA A 160 14.55 9.57 -7.19
CA ALA A 160 14.29 9.79 -8.60
C ALA A 160 15.33 10.74 -9.21
N GLY A 161 15.72 10.48 -10.44
CA GLY A 161 16.56 11.37 -11.24
C GLY A 161 15.89 11.72 -12.58
N PRO A 162 16.51 12.57 -13.41
CA PRO A 162 15.93 13.00 -14.68
C PRO A 162 15.59 11.86 -15.67
N ALA A 163 16.31 10.74 -15.57
CA ALA A 163 16.09 9.56 -16.41
C ALA A 163 15.14 8.52 -15.79
N THR A 164 14.59 8.78 -14.60
CA THR A 164 13.66 7.84 -13.94
C THR A 164 12.32 7.84 -14.67
N ASP A 165 11.82 6.64 -15.03
CA ASP A 165 10.47 6.51 -15.58
C ASP A 165 9.45 7.00 -14.55
N ARG A 166 8.58 7.93 -14.99
CA ARG A 166 7.51 8.48 -14.15
C ARG A 166 6.52 7.43 -13.65
N PHE A 167 6.45 6.26 -14.28
CA PHE A 167 5.63 5.13 -13.84
C PHE A 167 6.40 4.13 -12.96
N ALA A 168 7.62 4.44 -12.59
CA ALA A 168 8.46 3.64 -11.72
C ALA A 168 9.21 4.52 -10.70
N LEU A 169 8.57 5.57 -10.19
CA LEU A 169 9.19 6.47 -9.22
C LEU A 169 9.52 5.72 -7.93
N PRO A 170 10.78 5.78 -7.47
CA PRO A 170 11.16 5.14 -6.21
C PRO A 170 10.57 5.86 -5.01
N ARG A 171 10.33 5.12 -3.93
CA ARG A 171 9.84 5.63 -2.65
C ARG A 171 10.86 5.36 -1.57
N TYR A 172 11.31 6.42 -0.90
CA TYR A 172 12.21 6.30 0.24
C TYR A 172 11.44 6.39 1.56
N MET A 173 11.61 5.39 2.42
CA MET A 173 11.04 5.36 3.77
C MET A 173 12.16 5.38 4.80
N PRO A 174 12.47 6.54 5.41
CA PRO A 174 13.45 6.61 6.49
C PRO A 174 12.91 5.93 7.74
N SER A 175 13.75 5.14 8.43
CA SER A 175 13.40 4.39 9.64
C SER A 175 13.94 5.06 10.93
N ALA A 176 14.53 6.25 10.82
CA ALA A 176 15.21 6.88 11.94
C ALA A 176 14.23 7.57 12.89
N CYS A 177 14.48 7.40 14.20
CA CYS A 177 13.70 7.97 15.29
C CYS A 177 14.25 9.33 15.79
N SER A 178 15.43 9.78 15.30
CA SER A 178 16.04 11.06 15.69
C SER A 178 16.32 11.93 14.48
N ALA A 179 16.18 13.26 14.62
CA ALA A 179 16.36 14.20 13.54
C ALA A 179 17.74 14.13 12.85
N PRO A 180 18.89 14.02 13.55
CA PRO A 180 20.19 13.90 12.90
C PRO A 180 20.30 12.64 12.05
N ARG A 181 19.80 11.51 12.56
CA ARG A 181 19.82 10.24 11.83
C ARG A 181 18.87 10.24 10.63
N PHE A 182 17.72 10.89 10.76
CA PHE A 182 16.78 11.12 9.66
C PHE A 182 17.43 11.91 8.54
N LEU A 183 18.02 13.07 8.85
CA LEU A 183 18.70 13.94 7.89
C LEU A 183 19.87 13.21 7.21
N TRP A 184 20.67 12.45 7.97
CA TRP A 184 21.75 11.65 7.40
C TRP A 184 21.24 10.58 6.43
N GLN A 185 20.17 9.86 6.81
CA GLN A 185 19.55 8.84 5.93
C GLN A 185 18.99 9.48 4.65
N LEU A 186 18.34 10.63 4.77
CA LEU A 186 17.81 11.38 3.63
C LEU A 186 18.94 11.85 2.70
N GLY A 187 19.97 12.48 3.25
CA GLY A 187 21.15 12.90 2.47
C GLY A 187 21.85 11.76 1.76
N ARG A 188 22.05 10.64 2.45
CA ARG A 188 22.62 9.42 1.85
C ARG A 188 21.76 8.88 0.71
N ASN A 189 20.42 8.91 0.84
CA ASN A 189 19.52 8.46 -0.23
C ASN A 189 19.59 9.38 -1.45
N LEU A 190 19.65 10.70 -1.24
CA LEU A 190 19.75 11.69 -2.32
C LEU A 190 21.08 11.60 -3.09
N LEU A 191 22.17 11.26 -2.39
CA LEU A 191 23.51 11.11 -2.97
C LEU A 191 23.78 9.70 -3.53
N ALA A 192 22.90 8.73 -3.25
CA ALA A 192 23.03 7.39 -3.78
C ALA A 192 22.77 7.39 -5.30
N PRO A 193 23.50 6.54 -6.06
CA PRO A 193 23.24 6.42 -7.49
C PRO A 193 21.79 5.96 -7.71
N VAL A 194 21.13 6.58 -8.68
CA VAL A 194 19.76 6.19 -9.08
C VAL A 194 19.81 4.73 -9.54
N ARG A 195 19.13 3.86 -8.82
CA ARG A 195 19.03 2.44 -9.21
C ARG A 195 18.14 2.35 -10.43
N ALA A 196 18.71 1.84 -11.54
CA ALA A 196 17.91 1.50 -12.71
C ALA A 196 16.85 0.46 -12.30
N HIS A 197 15.59 0.70 -12.69
CA HIS A 197 14.54 -0.30 -12.50
C HIS A 197 14.89 -1.55 -13.34
N PRO A 198 14.66 -2.78 -12.84
CA PRO A 198 14.93 -3.98 -13.62
C PRO A 198 14.09 -4.12 -14.90
N THR A 199 13.19 -3.20 -15.18
CA THR A 199 12.46 -3.09 -16.45
C THR A 199 13.32 -2.82 -17.68
N SER A 200 14.61 -2.48 -17.50
CA SER A 200 15.55 -2.28 -18.62
C SER A 200 16.00 -3.60 -19.28
N VAL A 201 15.52 -4.76 -18.87
CA VAL A 201 16.00 -6.07 -19.38
C VAL A 201 15.06 -6.68 -20.42
N LEU A 202 13.97 -6.06 -20.82
CA LEU A 202 13.19 -6.52 -21.96
C LEU A 202 13.63 -5.78 -23.23
N GLN A 203 14.78 -6.21 -23.81
CA GLN A 203 15.08 -5.96 -25.20
C GLN A 203 13.97 -6.60 -26.05
N TRP A 204 13.28 -5.79 -26.84
CA TRP A 204 12.40 -6.28 -27.88
C TRP A 204 13.24 -7.02 -28.93
N PRO A 205 12.83 -8.21 -29.38
CA PRO A 205 13.36 -8.73 -30.63
C PRO A 205 12.93 -7.79 -31.75
N THR A 206 13.91 -7.35 -32.54
CA THR A 206 13.78 -6.57 -33.76
C THR A 206 12.91 -7.29 -34.78
#